data_503c6bbf94f9abe3109f0d140e952fb8
#
_entry.id   503c6bbf94f9abe3109f0d140e952fb8
#
_cell.length_a   1.000
_cell.length_b   1.000
_cell.length_c   1.000
_cell.angle_alpha   90.00
_cell.angle_beta   90.00
_cell.angle_gamma   90.00
#
_symmetry.space_group_name_H-M   'P 1'
#
loop_
_entity.id
_entity.type
_entity.pdbx_description
1 polymer ?
#
loop_
_entity_poly.entity_id
_entity_poly.type
_entity_poly.pdbx_seq_one_letter_code
_entity_poly.pdbx_strand_id
1 'polypeptide(L)'
;MTARVRVIVKLAAVLGIALSAAMATTAGSILIAGPAAAQSASSIVVEGNRRVDAATIRSYFAVKPGESLSPAKINEGLAALYATGLFSDVNISHQGGRLVVRVSENEVINRIAFEGNKKLKDDALLAEIQSKPRGALSKAVVQADTQRIIEVYRRAGRTDVKVNPVTIDRGNGRVDLVFEITEGEKVGVKEIKFVGNKAFSDYKLKDVITTTTTNWLSFLKSTDVYDPDRVNADQELLRRWYLKNGYADFRIIAANAELVPATSGSPAGYVITFTLDEGAQYRFGKVDVVSNIRDVPAANLRSALRMSEGQVYNAELVEKSVENVTIEVSKSGYAFAQVRPRGDRDFENKRINVLFVVEEGPRVYVERIEVRGNTRTRDWVIRREFDIGEGDAYNRVMVDRAERRLRNLGYFKSVKITNEPGSAPDRIILVVDVEDQPTGEFAVSGGYSTSDGFIAEVSLGERNFLGRGQYVKISGSFGQNAQGAEFSFTEPYFLGYRLSAGIDFYWKETSATSYTSYNTNTLGGGFRFGLPITDEITLALRYNLYQREINLDCAVWGDPFLTCAGTASWAIIEAVAQGATITSAAGYTLSFNGLDSNINPTSGLYAELKQDFAGLGGDVNFIRTSADVR
;
A
#
# COMPACT_ATOMS: atom_id res chain seq x y z
N MET A 1 -7.83 22.29 36.93
CA MET A 1 -6.49 22.89 36.98
C MET A 1 -6.03 23.20 38.44
N THR A 2 -6.31 22.34 39.41
CA THR A 2 -6.07 22.69 40.84
C THR A 2 -5.55 21.56 41.72
N ALA A 3 -5.29 20.36 41.20
CA ALA A 3 -4.76 19.27 42.05
C ALA A 3 -3.30 18.84 41.72
N ARG A 4 -2.81 19.07 40.49
CA ARG A 4 -1.44 18.69 40.11
C ARG A 4 -0.37 19.75 40.43
N VAL A 5 -0.74 21.01 40.63
CA VAL A 5 0.19 22.10 40.94
C VAL A 5 0.55 22.09 42.43
N ARG A 6 -0.30 21.57 43.34
CA ARG A 6 -0.02 21.51 44.79
C ARG A 6 0.97 20.42 45.21
N VAL A 7 1.18 19.39 44.38
CA VAL A 7 2.14 18.31 44.67
C VAL A 7 3.57 18.73 44.31
N ILE A 8 3.74 19.50 43.24
CA ILE A 8 5.08 19.95 42.80
C ILE A 8 5.66 21.02 43.73
N VAL A 9 4.81 21.89 44.30
CA VAL A 9 5.27 22.93 45.26
C VAL A 9 5.64 22.33 46.61
N LYS A 10 5.03 21.22 47.05
CA LYS A 10 5.40 20.54 48.30
C LYS A 10 6.68 19.70 48.21
N LEU A 11 7.03 19.19 47.02
CA LEU A 11 8.30 18.48 46.80
C LEU A 11 9.51 19.44 46.76
N ALA A 12 9.33 20.65 46.23
CA ALA A 12 10.39 21.66 46.19
C ALA A 12 10.73 22.24 47.59
N ALA A 13 9.75 22.29 48.51
CA ALA A 13 9.96 22.78 49.88
C ALA A 13 10.68 21.75 50.79
N VAL A 14 10.55 20.46 50.51
CA VAL A 14 11.23 19.41 51.29
C VAL A 14 12.70 19.22 50.84
N LEU A 15 13.01 19.49 49.56
CA LEU A 15 14.40 19.48 49.09
C LEU A 15 15.20 20.72 49.51
N GLY A 16 14.54 21.86 49.73
CA GLY A 16 15.20 23.10 50.17
C GLY A 16 15.62 23.08 51.64
N ILE A 17 14.96 22.29 52.49
CA ILE A 17 15.26 22.19 53.94
C ILE A 17 16.37 21.15 54.21
N ALA A 18 16.55 20.17 53.36
CA ALA A 18 17.64 19.18 53.48
C ALA A 18 19.00 19.72 53.03
N LEU A 19 19.06 20.79 52.22
CA LEU A 19 20.33 21.41 51.80
C LEU A 19 20.84 22.49 52.76
N SER A 20 20.01 23.02 53.65
CA SER A 20 20.42 24.04 54.63
C SER A 20 20.92 23.48 55.97
N ALA A 21 20.78 22.19 56.26
CA ALA A 21 21.28 21.54 57.46
C ALA A 21 22.69 20.90 57.29
N ALA A 22 23.25 20.86 56.08
CA ALA A 22 24.57 20.30 55.78
C ALA A 22 25.68 21.35 55.67
N MET A 23 25.41 22.65 55.92
CA MET A 23 26.39 23.73 55.81
C MET A 23 26.87 24.30 57.15
N ALA A 24 26.58 23.67 58.26
CA ALA A 24 26.92 24.23 59.59
C ALA A 24 28.00 23.47 60.43
N THR A 25 28.74 22.51 59.88
CA THR A 25 29.78 21.81 60.60
C THR A 25 31.03 21.46 59.78
N THR A 26 31.62 22.42 59.10
CA THR A 26 33.04 22.32 58.68
C THR A 26 33.62 23.72 58.44
N ALA A 27 33.71 24.47 59.57
CA ALA A 27 34.63 25.59 59.63
C ALA A 27 35.94 25.08 60.32
N GLY A 28 36.93 24.77 59.46
CA GLY A 28 38.23 24.47 60.02
C GLY A 28 39.12 23.62 59.15
N SER A 29 39.51 24.11 57.95
CA SER A 29 40.80 23.84 57.32
C SER A 29 40.81 24.60 55.97
N ILE A 30 41.17 25.86 56.00
CA ILE A 30 41.60 26.61 54.85
C ILE A 30 42.98 26.09 54.46
N LEU A 31 43.09 25.03 53.73
CA LEU A 31 44.24 24.77 52.88
C LEU A 31 44.06 25.63 51.63
N ILE A 32 44.94 26.56 51.47
CA ILE A 32 45.08 27.42 50.27
C ILE A 32 45.27 26.47 49.05
N ALA A 33 44.19 26.09 48.41
CA ALA A 33 44.24 25.58 47.04
C ALA A 33 44.58 26.81 46.17
N GLY A 34 45.81 26.88 45.75
CA GLY A 34 46.21 27.85 44.72
C GLY A 34 45.26 27.78 43.53
N PRO A 35 45.12 28.90 42.76
CA PRO A 35 44.25 28.91 41.59
C PRO A 35 44.66 27.73 40.70
N ALA A 36 43.73 26.80 40.45
CA ALA A 36 43.92 25.85 39.39
C ALA A 36 44.13 26.66 38.14
N ALA A 37 45.38 26.80 37.74
CA ALA A 37 45.77 27.45 36.53
C ALA A 37 44.99 26.77 35.43
N ALA A 38 44.06 27.48 34.83
CA ALA A 38 43.44 27.08 33.57
C ALA A 38 44.61 26.91 32.58
N GLN A 39 45.09 25.68 32.45
CA GLN A 39 46.17 25.37 31.53
C GLN A 39 45.58 25.56 30.14
N SER A 40 45.84 26.71 29.55
CA SER A 40 45.58 26.95 28.16
C SER A 40 46.43 25.99 27.37
N ALA A 41 45.80 24.98 26.79
CA ALA A 41 46.48 24.05 25.88
C ALA A 41 46.92 24.85 24.66
N SER A 42 48.18 25.20 24.58
CA SER A 42 48.76 25.99 23.47
C SER A 42 48.89 25.17 22.19
N SER A 43 48.74 23.85 22.28
CA SER A 43 48.78 22.96 21.11
C SER A 43 48.07 21.63 21.39
N ILE A 44 47.36 21.16 20.39
CA ILE A 44 46.73 19.83 20.37
C ILE A 44 47.63 18.88 19.60
N VAL A 45 48.13 17.85 20.28
CA VAL A 45 48.91 16.75 19.69
C VAL A 45 47.96 15.58 19.46
N VAL A 46 47.93 15.07 18.22
CA VAL A 46 47.13 13.89 17.86
C VAL A 46 48.06 12.71 17.72
N GLU A 47 47.76 11.60 18.38
CA GLU A 47 48.51 10.35 18.30
C GLU A 47 47.57 9.21 17.95
N GLY A 48 48.10 8.20 17.17
CA GLY A 48 47.38 6.99 16.85
C GLY A 48 46.53 7.08 15.58
N ASN A 49 46.42 8.25 14.97
CA ASN A 49 45.76 8.41 13.69
C ASN A 49 46.57 7.76 12.56
N ARG A 50 45.87 7.05 11.66
CA ARG A 50 46.46 6.36 10.50
C ARG A 50 45.91 6.86 9.17
N ARG A 51 44.60 7.04 9.09
CA ARG A 51 43.85 7.44 7.88
C ARG A 51 43.22 8.81 8.00
N VAL A 52 42.76 9.14 9.21
CA VAL A 52 42.16 10.44 9.46
C VAL A 52 43.27 11.44 9.71
N ASP A 53 43.32 12.53 8.94
CA ASP A 53 44.34 13.55 9.09
C ASP A 53 44.24 14.22 10.47
N ALA A 54 45.40 14.46 11.08
CA ALA A 54 45.49 15.09 12.38
C ALA A 54 44.86 16.50 12.42
N ALA A 55 44.86 17.23 11.30
CA ALA A 55 44.18 18.51 11.18
C ALA A 55 42.68 18.39 11.29
N THR A 56 42.09 17.33 10.72
CA THR A 56 40.66 17.01 10.83
C THR A 56 40.28 16.72 12.29
N ILE A 57 41.08 15.92 13.00
CA ILE A 57 40.83 15.62 14.42
C ILE A 57 40.92 16.89 15.27
N ARG A 58 41.90 17.75 15.01
CA ARG A 58 42.05 19.04 15.71
C ARG A 58 40.87 19.95 15.49
N SER A 59 40.24 19.93 14.31
CA SER A 59 39.12 20.81 13.98
C SER A 59 37.89 20.60 14.88
N TYR A 60 37.71 19.42 15.45
CA TYR A 60 36.64 19.15 16.42
C TYR A 60 36.86 19.83 17.77
N PHE A 61 38.10 20.26 18.05
CA PHE A 61 38.49 21.03 19.23
C PHE A 61 38.79 22.47 18.89
N ALA A 62 38.34 22.99 17.74
CA ALA A 62 38.64 24.30 17.25
C ALA A 62 38.24 25.40 18.25
N VAL A 63 39.25 26.17 18.69
CA VAL A 63 39.13 27.30 19.61
C VAL A 63 39.50 28.52 18.82
N LYS A 64 38.83 29.64 19.05
CA LYS A 64 39.22 30.91 18.44
C LYS A 64 40.61 31.32 18.95
N PRO A 65 41.44 32.03 18.12
CA PRO A 65 42.75 32.50 18.60
C PRO A 65 42.63 33.28 19.89
N GLY A 66 43.36 32.85 20.94
CA GLY A 66 43.33 33.48 22.26
C GLY A 66 42.32 32.90 23.28
N GLU A 67 41.52 31.93 22.92
CA GLU A 67 40.56 31.26 23.79
C GLU A 67 41.17 29.97 24.41
N SER A 68 41.00 29.76 25.70
CA SER A 68 41.48 28.56 26.37
C SER A 68 40.50 27.40 26.21
N LEU A 69 41.00 26.16 25.98
CA LEU A 69 40.21 24.96 25.94
C LEU A 69 39.63 24.67 27.34
N SER A 70 38.34 24.94 27.51
CA SER A 70 37.62 24.58 28.72
C SER A 70 37.28 23.07 28.75
N PRO A 71 37.12 22.45 29.94
CA PRO A 71 36.67 21.04 30.04
C PRO A 71 35.36 20.75 29.30
N ALA A 72 34.47 21.74 29.22
CA ALA A 72 33.21 21.60 28.47
C ALA A 72 33.47 21.47 26.95
N LYS A 73 34.36 22.26 26.36
CA LYS A 73 34.75 22.19 24.95
C LYS A 73 35.52 20.89 24.63
N ILE A 74 36.31 20.40 25.55
CA ILE A 74 37.00 19.12 25.43
C ILE A 74 35.97 17.98 25.35
N ASN A 75 34.95 18.00 26.22
CA ASN A 75 33.88 17.00 26.21
C ASN A 75 33.01 17.11 24.96
N GLU A 76 32.73 18.32 24.45
CA GLU A 76 32.00 18.55 23.22
C GLU A 76 32.77 17.99 22.01
N GLY A 77 34.08 18.29 21.92
CA GLY A 77 34.95 17.74 20.88
C GLY A 77 35.07 16.22 20.95
N LEU A 78 35.16 15.65 22.16
CA LEU A 78 35.17 14.21 22.39
C LEU A 78 33.85 13.57 21.91
N ALA A 79 32.71 14.13 22.28
CA ALA A 79 31.40 13.67 21.84
C ALA A 79 31.26 13.76 20.32
N ALA A 80 31.73 14.85 19.72
CA ALA A 80 31.72 15.05 18.26
C ALA A 80 32.60 14.00 17.54
N LEU A 81 33.80 13.68 18.07
CA LEU A 81 34.64 12.63 17.50
C LEU A 81 33.98 11.25 17.56
N TYR A 82 33.35 10.87 18.69
CA TYR A 82 32.60 9.61 18.76
C TYR A 82 31.39 9.61 17.84
N ALA A 83 30.69 10.75 17.68
CA ALA A 83 29.54 10.87 16.80
C ALA A 83 29.89 10.62 15.31
N THR A 84 31.16 10.81 14.90
CA THR A 84 31.61 10.49 13.55
C THR A 84 31.62 8.98 13.25
N GLY A 85 31.65 8.14 14.28
CA GLY A 85 31.82 6.69 14.15
C GLY A 85 33.17 6.24 13.60
N LEU A 86 34.14 7.14 13.40
CA LEU A 86 35.44 6.82 12.82
C LEU A 86 36.43 6.24 13.84
N PHE A 87 36.18 6.40 15.13
CA PHE A 87 37.08 6.03 16.20
C PHE A 87 36.46 5.00 17.14
N SER A 88 37.24 3.97 17.46
CA SER A 88 36.89 2.94 18.45
C SER A 88 37.16 3.40 19.87
N ASP A 89 38.21 4.21 20.05
CA ASP A 89 38.56 4.80 21.32
C ASP A 89 39.21 6.18 21.12
N VAL A 90 38.89 7.11 22.03
CA VAL A 90 39.48 8.44 22.05
C VAL A 90 39.86 8.76 23.50
N ASN A 91 41.13 8.80 23.75
CA ASN A 91 41.65 9.13 25.09
C ASN A 91 42.31 10.53 25.05
N ILE A 92 41.86 11.41 25.94
CA ILE A 92 42.36 12.78 26.03
C ILE A 92 43.10 12.97 27.33
N SER A 93 44.38 13.35 27.24
CA SER A 93 45.23 13.58 28.40
C SER A 93 45.96 14.92 28.27
N HIS A 94 46.34 15.50 29.41
CA HIS A 94 47.14 16.70 29.48
C HIS A 94 48.58 16.32 29.82
N GLN A 95 49.52 16.67 28.96
CA GLN A 95 50.95 16.42 29.17
C GLN A 95 51.75 17.71 28.86
N GLY A 96 52.43 18.24 29.87
CA GLY A 96 53.34 19.38 29.70
C GLY A 96 52.69 20.65 29.06
N GLY A 97 51.42 20.95 29.41
CA GLY A 97 50.70 22.10 28.87
C GLY A 97 50.12 21.89 27.46
N ARG A 98 50.18 20.66 26.94
CA ARG A 98 49.60 20.27 25.66
C ARG A 98 48.45 19.28 25.88
N LEU A 99 47.40 19.38 25.05
CA LEU A 99 46.32 18.40 24.98
C LEU A 99 46.73 17.28 24.05
N VAL A 100 46.93 16.08 24.58
CA VAL A 100 47.23 14.88 23.78
C VAL A 100 45.93 14.12 23.55
N VAL A 101 45.51 14.05 22.28
CA VAL A 101 44.33 13.31 21.81
C VAL A 101 44.82 12.03 21.16
N ARG A 102 44.75 10.93 21.90
CA ARG A 102 45.10 9.61 21.39
C ARG A 102 43.87 8.93 20.84
N VAL A 103 43.89 8.61 19.55
CA VAL A 103 42.74 8.00 18.85
C VAL A 103 43.10 6.58 18.41
N SER A 104 42.12 5.70 18.47
CA SER A 104 42.14 4.39 17.81
C SER A 104 41.07 4.42 16.73
N GLU A 105 41.50 4.31 15.47
CA GLU A 105 40.56 4.36 14.35
C GLU A 105 39.79 3.05 14.21
N ASN A 106 38.49 3.13 13.94
CA ASN A 106 37.69 1.98 13.54
C ASN A 106 38.20 1.44 12.19
N GLU A 107 38.16 0.13 12.04
CA GLU A 107 38.40 -0.52 10.76
C GLU A 107 37.35 -0.10 9.73
N VAL A 108 37.69 -0.18 8.45
CA VAL A 108 36.77 0.14 7.36
C VAL A 108 36.28 -1.13 6.71
N ILE A 109 34.98 -1.22 6.52
CA ILE A 109 34.37 -2.32 5.79
C ILE A 109 34.79 -2.23 4.31
N ASN A 110 35.56 -3.20 3.85
CA ASN A 110 35.95 -3.31 2.44
C ASN A 110 34.77 -3.81 1.60
N ARG A 111 34.16 -4.91 2.02
CA ARG A 111 32.92 -5.45 1.42
C ARG A 111 32.06 -6.11 2.48
N ILE A 112 30.77 -6.26 2.15
CA ILE A 112 29.81 -7.03 2.93
C ILE A 112 29.44 -8.27 2.11
N ALA A 113 29.44 -9.43 2.75
CA ALA A 113 29.04 -10.69 2.13
C ALA A 113 28.08 -11.45 3.06
N PHE A 114 27.23 -12.26 2.47
CA PHE A 114 26.34 -13.16 3.18
C PHE A 114 26.68 -14.59 2.78
N GLU A 115 26.74 -15.48 3.76
CA GLU A 115 27.02 -16.89 3.54
C GLU A 115 25.93 -17.75 4.18
N GLY A 116 25.45 -18.75 3.46
CA GLY A 116 24.38 -19.64 3.94
C GLY A 116 22.95 -19.19 3.65
N ASN A 117 22.73 -18.02 3.06
CA ASN A 117 21.44 -17.46 2.68
C ASN A 117 20.89 -18.07 1.37
N LYS A 118 20.42 -19.31 1.42
CA LYS A 118 19.94 -20.04 0.25
C LYS A 118 18.57 -19.58 -0.24
N LYS A 119 17.76 -18.98 0.62
CA LYS A 119 16.35 -18.60 0.34
C LYS A 119 16.16 -17.11 0.10
N LEU A 120 16.96 -16.28 0.73
CA LEU A 120 16.94 -14.82 0.50
C LEU A 120 18.18 -14.41 -0.28
N LYS A 121 17.98 -13.51 -1.25
CA LYS A 121 19.09 -12.98 -2.07
C LYS A 121 19.86 -11.92 -1.30
N ASP A 122 21.14 -11.78 -1.62
CA ASP A 122 22.03 -10.77 -1.02
C ASP A 122 21.48 -9.35 -1.13
N ASP A 123 20.89 -8.99 -2.28
CA ASP A 123 20.31 -7.66 -2.50
C ASP A 123 19.19 -7.33 -1.50
N ALA A 124 18.35 -8.32 -1.15
CA ALA A 124 17.28 -8.15 -0.19
C ALA A 124 17.83 -7.93 1.24
N LEU A 125 18.91 -8.62 1.60
CA LEU A 125 19.56 -8.47 2.89
C LEU A 125 20.35 -7.16 2.98
N LEU A 126 21.02 -6.76 1.88
CA LEU A 126 21.75 -5.50 1.80
C LEU A 126 20.84 -4.27 1.95
N ALA A 127 19.59 -4.36 1.47
CA ALA A 127 18.60 -3.26 1.60
C ALA A 127 18.18 -3.00 3.04
N GLU A 128 18.25 -4.00 3.92
CA GLU A 128 17.77 -3.92 5.31
C GLU A 128 18.85 -3.51 6.31
N ILE A 129 20.13 -3.66 5.96
CA ILE A 129 21.25 -3.34 6.86
C ILE A 129 21.71 -1.89 6.72
N GLN A 130 22.26 -1.34 7.81
CA GLN A 130 22.84 0.02 7.84
C GLN A 130 24.31 0.05 7.53
N SER A 131 25.04 -1.04 7.78
CA SER A 131 26.45 -1.17 7.38
C SER A 131 26.60 -1.01 5.87
N LYS A 132 27.59 -0.23 5.45
CA LYS A 132 27.85 0.02 4.02
C LYS A 132 29.31 -0.27 3.69
N PRO A 133 29.61 -0.78 2.49
CA PRO A 133 30.98 -0.85 2.00
C PRO A 133 31.65 0.52 2.05
N ARG A 134 32.91 0.57 2.44
CA ARG A 134 33.73 1.77 2.69
C ARG A 134 33.30 2.59 3.92
N GLY A 135 32.33 2.13 4.69
CA GLY A 135 31.95 2.71 5.97
C GLY A 135 32.84 2.24 7.12
N ALA A 136 32.84 2.93 8.24
CA ALA A 136 33.52 2.49 9.46
C ALA A 136 32.83 1.28 10.08
N LEU A 137 33.60 0.31 10.55
CA LEU A 137 33.05 -0.85 11.25
C LEU A 137 32.66 -0.46 12.68
N SER A 138 31.38 -0.41 12.94
CA SER A 138 30.84 -0.20 14.30
C SER A 138 30.22 -1.49 14.83
N LYS A 139 30.72 -2.02 15.94
CA LYS A 139 30.16 -3.22 16.58
C LYS A 139 28.68 -3.08 16.90
N ALA A 140 28.24 -1.89 17.34
CA ALA A 140 26.84 -1.61 17.64
C ALA A 140 25.96 -1.68 16.39
N VAL A 141 26.43 -1.11 15.26
CA VAL A 141 25.71 -1.17 13.99
C VAL A 141 25.65 -2.59 13.46
N VAL A 142 26.76 -3.33 13.49
CA VAL A 142 26.80 -4.74 13.06
C VAL A 142 25.87 -5.61 13.88
N GLN A 143 25.78 -5.38 15.20
CA GLN A 143 24.86 -6.10 16.06
C GLN A 143 23.39 -5.75 15.74
N ALA A 144 23.10 -4.48 15.48
CA ALA A 144 21.77 -4.04 15.03
C ALA A 144 21.42 -4.65 13.67
N ASP A 145 22.36 -4.70 12.74
CA ASP A 145 22.19 -5.32 11.43
C ASP A 145 21.94 -6.83 11.54
N THR A 146 22.65 -7.51 12.45
CA THR A 146 22.37 -8.92 12.77
C THR A 146 20.92 -9.12 13.19
N GLN A 147 20.39 -8.25 14.06
CA GLN A 147 18.98 -8.33 14.47
C GLN A 147 18.02 -8.04 13.32
N ARG A 148 18.35 -7.09 12.44
CA ARG A 148 17.53 -6.82 11.24
C ARG A 148 17.49 -8.03 10.31
N ILE A 149 18.63 -8.66 10.05
CA ILE A 149 18.69 -9.89 9.24
C ILE A 149 17.83 -11.00 9.89
N ILE A 150 17.95 -11.21 11.19
CA ILE A 150 17.12 -12.19 11.91
C ILE A 150 15.64 -11.87 11.73
N GLU A 151 15.25 -10.60 11.81
CA GLU A 151 13.85 -10.17 11.66
C GLU A 151 13.34 -10.39 10.22
N VAL A 152 14.16 -10.15 9.20
CA VAL A 152 13.81 -10.47 7.80
C VAL A 152 13.53 -11.95 7.63
N TYR A 153 14.36 -12.82 8.19
CA TYR A 153 14.15 -14.27 8.15
C TYR A 153 12.93 -14.69 8.94
N ARG A 154 12.65 -14.04 10.09
CA ARG A 154 11.47 -14.29 10.90
C ARG A 154 10.19 -13.95 10.14
N ARG A 155 10.16 -12.80 9.43
CA ARG A 155 9.06 -12.43 8.52
C ARG A 155 8.89 -13.41 7.36
N ALA A 156 10.00 -14.03 6.92
CA ALA A 156 9.97 -15.12 5.94
C ALA A 156 9.60 -16.50 6.54
N GLY A 157 9.24 -16.54 7.84
CA GLY A 157 8.79 -17.74 8.55
C GLY A 157 9.89 -18.65 9.06
N ARG A 158 11.09 -18.14 9.19
CA ARG A 158 12.23 -18.91 9.72
C ARG A 158 12.61 -18.36 11.08
N THR A 159 12.05 -18.96 12.14
CA THR A 159 12.20 -18.48 13.53
C THR A 159 13.53 -18.91 14.15
N ASP A 160 14.10 -20.02 13.71
CA ASP A 160 15.34 -20.59 14.25
C ASP A 160 16.59 -20.13 13.47
N VAL A 161 16.52 -19.00 12.78
CA VAL A 161 17.65 -18.45 12.06
C VAL A 161 18.74 -18.01 13.05
N LYS A 162 19.97 -18.37 12.72
CA LYS A 162 21.15 -17.90 13.45
C LYS A 162 22.00 -17.08 12.48
N VAL A 163 22.40 -15.90 12.90
CA VAL A 163 23.23 -14.99 12.13
C VAL A 163 24.45 -14.64 12.96
N ASN A 164 25.62 -14.99 12.45
CA ASN A 164 26.90 -14.73 13.10
C ASN A 164 27.73 -13.77 12.25
N PRO A 165 27.96 -12.52 12.70
CA PRO A 165 28.81 -11.60 11.98
C PRO A 165 30.29 -11.95 12.21
N VAL A 166 31.02 -12.17 11.12
CA VAL A 166 32.45 -12.47 11.13
C VAL A 166 33.20 -11.36 10.40
N THR A 167 34.30 -10.90 10.97
CA THR A 167 35.19 -9.93 10.32
C THR A 167 36.48 -10.62 9.86
N ILE A 168 36.83 -10.44 8.59
CA ILE A 168 38.05 -10.99 7.99
C ILE A 168 39.00 -9.82 7.75
N ASP A 169 40.12 -9.78 8.48
CA ASP A 169 41.14 -8.74 8.31
C ASP A 169 41.82 -8.87 6.91
N ARG A 170 41.85 -7.76 6.19
CA ARG A 170 42.54 -7.64 4.89
C ARG A 170 43.79 -6.81 4.96
N GLY A 171 44.22 -6.43 6.14
CA GLY A 171 45.31 -5.52 6.36
C GLY A 171 44.98 -4.05 6.10
N ASN A 172 45.89 -3.15 6.48
CA ASN A 172 45.73 -1.69 6.34
C ASN A 172 44.45 -1.11 6.96
N GLY A 173 43.94 -1.72 8.06
CA GLY A 173 42.74 -1.31 8.75
C GLY A 173 41.44 -1.50 7.91
N ARG A 174 41.45 -2.48 7.00
CA ARG A 174 40.26 -2.87 6.21
C ARG A 174 39.85 -4.29 6.59
N VAL A 175 38.52 -4.47 6.70
CA VAL A 175 37.94 -5.78 7.00
C VAL A 175 36.82 -6.09 6.03
N ASP A 176 36.68 -7.36 5.68
CA ASP A 176 35.45 -7.86 5.05
C ASP A 176 34.49 -8.27 6.18
N LEU A 177 33.25 -7.78 6.12
CA LEU A 177 32.18 -8.16 7.03
C LEU A 177 31.35 -9.27 6.37
N VAL A 178 31.36 -10.44 6.99
CA VAL A 178 30.62 -11.61 6.51
C VAL A 178 29.54 -11.95 7.53
N PHE A 179 28.29 -12.03 7.10
CA PHE A 179 27.21 -12.56 7.91
C PHE A 179 27.01 -14.04 7.56
N GLU A 180 27.45 -14.92 8.46
CA GLU A 180 27.21 -16.37 8.34
C GLU A 180 25.80 -16.66 8.83
N ILE A 181 24.95 -17.19 7.94
CA ILE A 181 23.53 -17.40 8.16
C ILE A 181 23.22 -18.89 8.16
N THR A 182 22.60 -19.35 9.24
CA THR A 182 21.98 -20.67 9.29
C THR A 182 20.46 -20.44 9.29
N GLU A 183 19.81 -20.70 8.16
CA GLU A 183 18.43 -20.26 7.91
C GLU A 183 17.35 -20.94 8.77
N GLY A 184 17.61 -22.12 9.32
CA GLY A 184 16.58 -22.89 10.03
C GLY A 184 15.46 -23.42 9.10
N GLU A 185 14.47 -24.06 9.65
CA GLU A 185 13.33 -24.58 8.91
C GLU A 185 12.22 -23.51 8.80
N LYS A 186 11.39 -23.59 7.72
CA LYS A 186 10.22 -22.76 7.57
C LYS A 186 9.12 -23.28 8.50
N VAL A 187 8.64 -22.45 9.41
CA VAL A 187 7.54 -22.75 10.33
C VAL A 187 6.29 -22.02 9.86
N GLY A 188 5.30 -22.78 9.45
CA GLY A 188 4.03 -22.25 8.97
C GLY A 188 2.97 -22.11 10.05
N VAL A 189 1.82 -21.54 9.69
CA VAL A 189 0.63 -21.48 10.53
C VAL A 189 -0.16 -22.78 10.36
N LYS A 190 -0.19 -23.58 11.41
CA LYS A 190 -0.87 -24.90 11.42
C LYS A 190 -2.38 -24.73 11.57
N GLU A 191 -2.81 -23.83 12.45
CA GLU A 191 -4.21 -23.64 12.77
C GLU A 191 -4.49 -22.20 13.18
N ILE A 192 -5.68 -21.71 12.82
CA ILE A 192 -6.22 -20.42 13.26
C ILE A 192 -7.54 -20.70 13.96
N LYS A 193 -7.64 -20.27 15.22
CA LYS A 193 -8.80 -20.44 16.09
C LYS A 193 -9.40 -19.09 16.44
N PHE A 194 -10.73 -19.09 16.55
CA PHE A 194 -11.46 -17.95 17.10
C PHE A 194 -12.21 -18.41 18.36
N VAL A 195 -12.17 -17.59 19.38
CA VAL A 195 -12.85 -17.85 20.65
C VAL A 195 -13.74 -16.65 20.97
N GLY A 196 -15.01 -16.90 21.23
CA GLY A 196 -15.99 -15.85 21.52
C GLY A 196 -16.82 -15.40 20.32
N ASN A 197 -16.52 -15.89 19.11
CA ASN A 197 -17.27 -15.64 17.89
C ASN A 197 -18.60 -16.44 17.88
N LYS A 198 -19.69 -15.76 18.08
CA LYS A 198 -21.05 -16.34 18.04
C LYS A 198 -21.82 -15.94 16.79
N ALA A 199 -21.54 -14.74 16.27
CA ALA A 199 -22.24 -14.15 15.14
C ALA A 199 -21.71 -14.65 13.79
N PHE A 200 -20.40 -14.93 13.70
CA PHE A 200 -19.78 -15.41 12.48
C PHE A 200 -19.02 -16.70 12.73
N SER A 201 -19.09 -17.61 11.77
CA SER A 201 -18.34 -18.87 11.84
C SER A 201 -16.84 -18.64 11.63
N ASP A 202 -16.02 -19.55 12.15
CA ASP A 202 -14.55 -19.55 11.94
C ASP A 202 -14.18 -19.51 10.46
N TYR A 203 -14.96 -20.23 9.62
CA TYR A 203 -14.75 -20.23 8.18
C TYR A 203 -14.87 -18.81 7.61
N LYS A 204 -15.91 -18.06 8.00
CA LYS A 204 -16.12 -16.69 7.53
C LYS A 204 -15.06 -15.72 8.04
N LEU A 205 -14.63 -15.87 9.29
CA LEU A 205 -13.58 -15.01 9.86
C LEU A 205 -12.21 -15.31 9.24
N LYS A 206 -11.94 -16.57 8.85
CA LYS A 206 -10.73 -16.92 8.09
C LYS A 206 -10.69 -16.28 6.70
N ASP A 207 -11.84 -16.06 6.08
CA ASP A 207 -11.91 -15.34 4.79
C ASP A 207 -11.62 -13.83 4.93
N VAL A 208 -11.85 -13.25 6.12
CA VAL A 208 -11.64 -11.82 6.39
C VAL A 208 -10.17 -11.49 6.61
N ILE A 209 -9.42 -12.41 7.22
CA ILE A 209 -8.01 -12.21 7.54
C ILE A 209 -7.09 -12.60 6.38
N THR A 210 -5.89 -12.04 6.40
CA THR A 210 -4.87 -12.31 5.36
C THR A 210 -4.05 -13.57 5.67
N THR A 211 -3.83 -13.86 6.95
CA THR A 211 -3.09 -15.05 7.39
C THR A 211 -3.86 -16.32 7.05
N THR A 212 -3.20 -17.27 6.40
CA THR A 212 -3.78 -18.56 5.99
C THR A 212 -3.06 -19.71 6.66
N THR A 213 -3.72 -20.87 6.72
CA THR A 213 -3.09 -22.10 7.21
C THR A 213 -2.25 -22.78 6.13
N THR A 214 -1.21 -23.48 6.57
CA THR A 214 -0.32 -24.27 5.72
C THR A 214 -1.10 -25.41 5.07
N ASN A 215 -0.94 -25.58 3.75
CA ASN A 215 -1.52 -26.67 2.97
C ASN A 215 -0.54 -27.14 1.89
N TRP A 216 -0.91 -28.09 1.05
CA TRP A 216 -0.06 -28.65 0.00
C TRP A 216 0.36 -27.60 -1.07
N LEU A 217 -0.37 -26.49 -1.21
CA LEU A 217 -0.05 -25.36 -2.10
C LEU A 217 0.80 -24.28 -1.41
N SER A 218 1.33 -24.53 -0.22
CA SER A 218 2.11 -23.55 0.57
C SER A 218 3.40 -23.08 -0.10
N PHE A 219 3.88 -23.82 -1.10
CA PHE A 219 5.03 -23.40 -1.90
C PHE A 219 4.74 -22.21 -2.83
N LEU A 220 3.46 -21.93 -3.10
CA LEU A 220 3.00 -20.78 -3.91
C LEU A 220 2.56 -19.58 -3.06
N LYS A 221 2.54 -19.74 -1.71
CA LYS A 221 2.01 -18.73 -0.79
C LYS A 221 3.09 -18.25 0.19
N SER A 222 2.97 -17.01 0.61
CA SER A 222 3.73 -16.43 1.73
C SER A 222 2.84 -16.08 2.93
N THR A 223 1.52 -16.19 2.78
CA THR A 223 0.53 -15.83 3.81
C THR A 223 0.33 -16.92 4.88
N ASP A 224 0.85 -18.09 4.66
CA ASP A 224 0.79 -19.26 5.55
C ASP A 224 1.93 -19.33 6.59
N VAL A 225 2.72 -18.26 6.69
CA VAL A 225 3.81 -18.08 7.63
C VAL A 225 3.37 -17.19 8.77
N TYR A 226 3.80 -17.48 9.99
CA TYR A 226 3.55 -16.60 11.12
C TYR A 226 4.36 -15.29 10.98
N ASP A 227 3.65 -14.19 11.01
CA ASP A 227 4.20 -12.84 10.96
C ASP A 227 3.40 -11.97 11.96
N PRO A 228 4.04 -11.45 13.03
CA PRO A 228 3.36 -10.61 14.03
C PRO A 228 2.70 -9.36 13.43
N ASP A 229 3.35 -8.71 12.46
CA ASP A 229 2.81 -7.51 11.83
C ASP A 229 1.55 -7.83 11.02
N ARG A 230 1.53 -9.00 10.35
CA ARG A 230 0.35 -9.48 9.64
C ARG A 230 -0.78 -9.84 10.61
N VAL A 231 -0.48 -10.47 11.74
CA VAL A 231 -1.49 -10.77 12.77
C VAL A 231 -2.10 -9.48 13.33
N ASN A 232 -1.31 -8.42 13.52
CA ASN A 232 -1.82 -7.11 13.92
C ASN A 232 -2.71 -6.50 12.81
N ALA A 233 -2.32 -6.60 11.55
CA ALA A 233 -3.16 -6.17 10.43
C ALA A 233 -4.46 -6.97 10.35
N ASP A 234 -4.42 -8.28 10.58
CA ASP A 234 -5.59 -9.16 10.63
C ASP A 234 -6.57 -8.76 11.74
N GLN A 235 -6.07 -8.32 12.91
CA GLN A 235 -6.93 -7.78 13.98
C GLN A 235 -7.71 -6.54 13.49
N GLU A 236 -7.07 -5.65 12.73
CA GLU A 236 -7.75 -4.48 12.17
C GLU A 236 -8.77 -4.86 11.09
N LEU A 237 -8.49 -5.90 10.30
CA LEU A 237 -9.45 -6.44 9.32
C LEU A 237 -10.69 -7.02 10.02
N LEU A 238 -10.49 -7.81 11.07
CA LEU A 238 -11.58 -8.33 11.89
C LEU A 238 -12.40 -7.21 12.52
N ARG A 239 -11.74 -6.21 13.09
CA ARG A 239 -12.41 -5.04 13.69
C ARG A 239 -13.29 -4.31 12.67
N ARG A 240 -12.76 -4.01 11.48
CA ARG A 240 -13.51 -3.37 10.40
C ARG A 240 -14.69 -4.22 9.96
N TRP A 241 -14.50 -5.53 9.86
CA TRP A 241 -15.56 -6.48 9.50
C TRP A 241 -16.71 -6.42 10.51
N TYR A 242 -16.43 -6.49 11.80
CA TYR A 242 -17.45 -6.45 12.83
C TYR A 242 -18.17 -5.09 12.89
N LEU A 243 -17.43 -3.97 12.77
CA LEU A 243 -18.00 -2.61 12.69
C LEU A 243 -18.89 -2.43 11.45
N LYS A 244 -18.54 -3.06 10.32
CA LYS A 244 -19.36 -3.05 9.11
C LYS A 244 -20.67 -3.84 9.30
N ASN A 245 -20.67 -4.85 10.15
CA ASN A 245 -21.81 -5.74 10.40
C ASN A 245 -22.60 -5.42 11.67
N GLY A 246 -22.41 -4.22 12.23
CA GLY A 246 -23.22 -3.70 13.32
C GLY A 246 -22.67 -3.90 14.72
N TYR A 247 -21.51 -4.50 14.88
CA TYR A 247 -20.92 -4.78 16.19
C TYR A 247 -20.02 -3.61 16.63
N ALA A 248 -20.66 -2.51 17.04
CA ALA A 248 -19.93 -1.27 17.38
C ALA A 248 -19.07 -1.37 18.65
N ASP A 249 -19.34 -2.32 19.53
CA ASP A 249 -18.59 -2.58 20.76
C ASP A 249 -17.57 -3.71 20.61
N PHE A 250 -17.37 -4.21 19.40
CA PHE A 250 -16.41 -5.26 19.11
C PHE A 250 -15.00 -4.91 19.56
N ARG A 251 -14.38 -5.83 20.24
CA ARG A 251 -12.97 -5.74 20.64
C ARG A 251 -12.29 -7.09 20.62
N ILE A 252 -11.02 -7.07 20.34
CA ILE A 252 -10.15 -8.24 20.43
C ILE A 252 -9.50 -8.20 21.80
N ILE A 253 -9.75 -9.24 22.59
CA ILE A 253 -9.21 -9.39 23.95
C ILE A 253 -7.75 -9.80 23.87
N ALA A 254 -7.43 -10.77 23.00
CA ALA A 254 -6.06 -11.25 22.80
C ALA A 254 -5.91 -11.88 21.42
N ALA A 255 -4.71 -11.81 20.87
CA ALA A 255 -4.27 -12.57 19.70
C ALA A 255 -2.95 -13.27 20.07
N ASN A 256 -3.05 -14.54 20.41
CA ASN A 256 -1.92 -15.34 20.89
C ASN A 256 -1.46 -16.29 19.77
N ALA A 257 -0.14 -16.39 19.59
CA ALA A 257 0.46 -17.35 18.70
C ALA A 257 1.38 -18.28 19.48
N GLU A 258 1.07 -19.57 19.47
CA GLU A 258 1.83 -20.61 20.17
C GLU A 258 2.51 -21.52 19.18
N LEU A 259 3.82 -21.73 19.36
CA LEU A 259 4.57 -22.69 18.55
C LEU A 259 4.32 -24.11 19.09
N VAL A 260 3.66 -24.94 18.31
CA VAL A 260 3.46 -26.35 18.59
C VAL A 260 4.62 -27.14 17.99
N PRO A 261 5.41 -27.87 18.79
CA PRO A 261 6.52 -28.67 18.29
C PRO A 261 6.09 -29.74 17.30
N ALA A 262 7.02 -30.20 16.47
CA ALA A 262 6.81 -31.32 15.58
C ALA A 262 6.47 -32.59 16.37
N THR A 263 5.49 -33.33 15.91
CA THR A 263 5.11 -34.65 16.44
C THR A 263 5.23 -35.69 15.33
N SER A 264 5.25 -37.00 15.71
CA SER A 264 5.27 -38.12 14.76
C SER A 264 4.04 -38.01 13.81
N GLY A 265 4.23 -37.44 12.62
CA GLY A 265 3.20 -37.24 11.58
C GLY A 265 2.70 -35.81 11.37
N SER A 266 3.20 -34.82 12.13
CA SER A 266 2.84 -33.40 11.93
C SER A 266 4.05 -32.48 12.14
N PRO A 267 4.44 -31.61 11.18
CA PRO A 267 5.52 -30.67 11.35
C PRO A 267 5.23 -29.64 12.44
N ALA A 268 6.28 -28.99 12.94
CA ALA A 268 6.12 -27.84 13.83
C ALA A 268 5.32 -26.74 13.14
N GLY A 269 4.48 -26.02 13.89
CA GLY A 269 3.66 -24.95 13.34
C GLY A 269 3.06 -24.04 14.40
N TYR A 270 2.72 -22.82 14.03
CA TYR A 270 2.03 -21.89 14.90
C TYR A 270 0.54 -22.15 14.93
N VAL A 271 -0.03 -22.13 16.13
CA VAL A 271 -1.48 -22.04 16.36
C VAL A 271 -1.78 -20.62 16.79
N ILE A 272 -2.55 -19.89 15.98
CA ILE A 272 -2.96 -18.53 16.27
C ILE A 272 -4.37 -18.54 16.83
N THR A 273 -4.58 -17.97 18.01
CA THR A 273 -5.88 -17.91 18.67
C THR A 273 -6.29 -16.45 18.86
N PHE A 274 -7.37 -16.04 18.20
CA PHE A 274 -8.01 -14.74 18.40
C PHE A 274 -9.14 -14.89 19.42
N THR A 275 -9.03 -14.23 20.56
CA THR A 275 -10.09 -14.15 21.56
C THR A 275 -10.86 -12.85 21.37
N LEU A 276 -12.15 -12.99 21.07
CA LEU A 276 -13.03 -11.91 20.64
C LEU A 276 -14.12 -11.65 21.68
N ASP A 277 -14.51 -10.38 21.81
CA ASP A 277 -15.73 -9.95 22.47
C ASP A 277 -16.56 -9.19 21.42
N GLU A 278 -17.61 -9.83 20.93
CA GLU A 278 -18.39 -9.27 19.82
C GLU A 278 -19.29 -8.11 20.25
N GLY A 279 -19.70 -8.11 21.52
CA GLY A 279 -20.70 -7.17 21.99
C GLY A 279 -22.09 -7.42 21.39
N ALA A 280 -22.94 -6.40 21.43
CA ALA A 280 -24.27 -6.46 20.84
C ALA A 280 -24.26 -5.96 19.38
N GLN A 281 -25.15 -6.51 18.55
CA GLN A 281 -25.38 -5.97 17.22
C GLN A 281 -26.32 -4.76 17.32
N TYR A 282 -25.87 -3.63 16.79
CA TYR A 282 -26.61 -2.38 16.74
C TYR A 282 -27.27 -2.15 15.38
N ARG A 283 -28.35 -1.38 15.40
CA ARG A 283 -29.00 -0.82 14.21
C ARG A 283 -28.91 0.70 14.24
N PHE A 284 -29.01 1.33 13.09
CA PHE A 284 -29.18 2.77 13.05
C PHE A 284 -30.49 3.16 13.74
N GLY A 285 -30.41 4.08 14.70
CA GLY A 285 -31.55 4.78 15.27
C GLY A 285 -31.90 5.96 14.38
N LYS A 286 -32.14 7.11 14.99
CA LYS A 286 -32.41 8.35 14.25
C LYS A 286 -31.14 8.77 13.49
N VAL A 287 -31.29 8.98 12.18
CA VAL A 287 -30.22 9.48 11.31
C VAL A 287 -30.65 10.85 10.79
N ASP A 288 -29.88 11.89 11.11
CA ASP A 288 -30.23 13.25 10.73
C ASP A 288 -28.96 14.06 10.40
N VAL A 289 -29.15 15.20 9.74
CA VAL A 289 -28.11 16.18 9.44
C VAL A 289 -28.56 17.55 9.94
N VAL A 290 -27.64 18.26 10.57
CA VAL A 290 -27.86 19.66 11.01
C VAL A 290 -26.78 20.51 10.33
N SER A 291 -27.22 21.56 9.67
CA SER A 291 -26.34 22.53 9.05
C SER A 291 -26.31 23.81 9.87
N ASN A 292 -25.13 24.20 10.30
CA ASN A 292 -24.89 25.51 10.93
C ASN A 292 -24.55 26.60 9.89
N ILE A 293 -24.59 26.23 8.59
CA ILE A 293 -24.35 27.14 7.47
C ILE A 293 -25.71 27.65 6.99
N ARG A 294 -25.91 28.98 7.01
CA ARG A 294 -27.21 29.65 6.80
C ARG A 294 -27.86 29.30 5.46
N ASP A 295 -27.05 29.24 4.39
CA ASP A 295 -27.59 29.09 3.03
C ASP A 295 -27.58 27.62 2.54
N VAL A 296 -27.24 26.67 3.41
CA VAL A 296 -27.27 25.24 3.11
C VAL A 296 -28.28 24.54 4.01
N PRO A 297 -29.54 24.40 3.55
CA PRO A 297 -30.59 23.77 4.35
C PRO A 297 -30.27 22.27 4.55
N ALA A 298 -30.44 21.79 5.78
CA ALA A 298 -30.24 20.38 6.13
C ALA A 298 -31.11 19.42 5.27
N ALA A 299 -32.27 19.87 4.81
CA ALA A 299 -33.18 19.09 3.97
C ALA A 299 -32.51 18.64 2.65
N ASN A 300 -31.68 19.50 2.06
CA ASN A 300 -30.99 19.19 0.79
C ASN A 300 -29.85 18.15 0.99
N LEU A 301 -29.32 18.06 2.21
CA LEU A 301 -28.20 17.17 2.54
C LEU A 301 -28.66 15.78 2.94
N ARG A 302 -29.93 15.59 3.27
CA ARG A 302 -30.46 14.27 3.68
C ARG A 302 -30.38 13.23 2.59
N SER A 303 -30.52 13.61 1.32
CA SER A 303 -30.39 12.72 0.18
C SER A 303 -28.96 12.18 -0.03
N ALA A 304 -27.96 12.86 0.55
CA ALA A 304 -26.57 12.43 0.50
C ALA A 304 -26.22 11.35 1.53
N LEU A 305 -27.11 11.10 2.51
CA LEU A 305 -26.92 10.05 3.52
C LEU A 305 -27.11 8.66 2.89
N ARG A 306 -26.17 7.76 3.18
CA ARG A 306 -26.15 6.38 2.65
C ARG A 306 -26.76 5.35 3.59
N MET A 307 -27.34 5.76 4.70
CA MET A 307 -27.98 4.90 5.68
C MET A 307 -29.39 5.36 5.98
N SER A 308 -30.21 4.42 6.48
CA SER A 308 -31.57 4.65 6.92
C SER A 308 -31.81 4.11 8.32
N GLU A 309 -32.82 4.66 9.01
CA GLU A 309 -33.25 4.18 10.32
C GLU A 309 -33.69 2.72 10.27
N GLY A 310 -33.29 1.93 11.28
CA GLY A 310 -33.58 0.49 11.38
C GLY A 310 -32.64 -0.43 10.62
N GLN A 311 -31.84 0.09 9.70
CA GLN A 311 -30.79 -0.69 9.01
C GLN A 311 -29.70 -1.13 10.01
N VAL A 312 -29.04 -2.26 9.77
CA VAL A 312 -27.88 -2.70 10.59
C VAL A 312 -26.83 -1.61 10.55
N TYR A 313 -26.28 -1.25 11.71
CA TYR A 313 -25.22 -0.26 11.81
C TYR A 313 -24.01 -0.66 10.99
N ASN A 314 -23.48 0.27 10.23
CA ASN A 314 -22.31 0.07 9.40
C ASN A 314 -21.45 1.34 9.42
N ALA A 315 -20.27 1.25 10.03
CA ALA A 315 -19.36 2.39 10.15
C ALA A 315 -18.90 2.93 8.78
N GLU A 316 -18.75 2.08 7.78
CA GLU A 316 -18.37 2.47 6.43
C GLU A 316 -19.42 3.37 5.78
N LEU A 317 -20.71 3.11 6.02
CA LEU A 317 -21.79 3.97 5.53
C LEU A 317 -21.79 5.34 6.20
N VAL A 318 -21.36 5.42 7.47
CA VAL A 318 -21.17 6.71 8.15
C VAL A 318 -20.08 7.52 7.47
N GLU A 319 -18.93 6.91 7.18
CA GLU A 319 -17.80 7.55 6.47
C GLU A 319 -18.20 7.99 5.06
N LYS A 320 -18.86 7.13 4.30
CA LYS A 320 -19.39 7.47 2.96
C LYS A 320 -20.40 8.61 3.00
N SER A 321 -21.22 8.69 4.05
CA SER A 321 -22.16 9.80 4.21
C SER A 321 -21.47 11.12 4.55
N VAL A 322 -20.41 11.08 5.39
CA VAL A 322 -19.57 12.27 5.61
C VAL A 322 -18.99 12.76 4.28
N GLU A 323 -18.46 11.86 3.46
CA GLU A 323 -17.89 12.20 2.15
C GLU A 323 -18.96 12.84 1.24
N ASN A 324 -20.11 12.18 1.09
CA ASN A 324 -21.19 12.67 0.21
C ASN A 324 -21.75 14.01 0.67
N VAL A 325 -22.00 14.18 1.98
CA VAL A 325 -22.49 15.44 2.54
C VAL A 325 -21.45 16.55 2.33
N THR A 326 -20.16 16.27 2.53
CA THR A 326 -19.09 17.24 2.28
C THR A 326 -19.04 17.67 0.82
N ILE A 327 -19.17 16.72 -0.10
CA ILE A 327 -19.22 17.02 -1.54
C ILE A 327 -20.42 17.90 -1.89
N GLU A 328 -21.61 17.58 -1.34
CA GLU A 328 -22.82 18.32 -1.63
C GLU A 328 -22.77 19.76 -1.08
N VAL A 329 -22.24 19.92 0.13
CA VAL A 329 -22.00 21.25 0.73
C VAL A 329 -20.97 22.04 -0.10
N SER A 330 -19.90 21.39 -0.57
CA SER A 330 -18.89 22.02 -1.41
C SER A 330 -19.45 22.49 -2.76
N LYS A 331 -20.38 21.71 -3.38
CA LYS A 331 -21.09 22.12 -4.60
C LYS A 331 -21.97 23.37 -4.38
N SER A 332 -22.46 23.57 -3.15
CA SER A 332 -23.24 24.76 -2.78
C SER A 332 -22.35 26.00 -2.50
N GLY A 333 -21.04 25.92 -2.79
CA GLY A 333 -20.09 27.02 -2.66
C GLY A 333 -19.32 27.07 -1.32
N TYR A 334 -19.57 26.12 -0.41
CA TYR A 334 -18.94 26.10 0.92
C TYR A 334 -17.81 25.06 0.98
N ALA A 335 -16.74 25.35 0.27
CA ALA A 335 -15.60 24.43 0.13
C ALA A 335 -14.83 24.17 1.44
N PHE A 336 -14.91 25.05 2.42
CA PHE A 336 -14.26 24.89 3.74
C PHE A 336 -15.11 24.15 4.77
N ALA A 337 -16.31 23.72 4.42
CA ALA A 337 -17.20 23.06 5.35
C ALA A 337 -16.61 21.77 5.91
N GLN A 338 -16.83 21.55 7.19
CA GLN A 338 -16.48 20.32 7.89
C GLN A 338 -17.75 19.59 8.30
N VAL A 339 -17.81 18.31 7.98
CA VAL A 339 -18.91 17.43 8.38
C VAL A 339 -18.40 16.48 9.46
N ARG A 340 -19.00 16.55 10.64
CA ARG A 340 -18.63 15.73 11.79
C ARG A 340 -19.79 14.83 12.20
N PRO A 341 -19.63 13.50 12.10
CA PRO A 341 -20.64 12.59 12.62
C PRO A 341 -20.56 12.53 14.13
N ARG A 342 -21.72 12.64 14.80
CA ARG A 342 -21.88 12.41 16.24
C ARG A 342 -22.77 11.20 16.43
N GLY A 343 -22.23 10.17 17.08
CA GLY A 343 -22.97 8.96 17.42
C GLY A 343 -23.43 9.00 18.88
N ASP A 344 -24.72 8.76 19.11
CA ASP A 344 -25.30 8.55 20.43
C ASP A 344 -25.82 7.11 20.52
N ARG A 345 -25.40 6.37 21.56
CA ARG A 345 -25.68 4.95 21.73
C ARG A 345 -26.84 4.73 22.69
N ASP A 346 -27.91 4.16 22.18
CA ASP A 346 -29.01 3.63 22.96
C ASP A 346 -28.74 2.12 23.24
N PHE A 347 -28.23 1.84 24.43
CA PHE A 347 -27.88 0.49 24.85
C PHE A 347 -29.11 -0.39 25.09
N GLU A 348 -30.23 0.20 25.52
CA GLU A 348 -31.47 -0.53 25.79
C GLU A 348 -32.09 -1.06 24.51
N ASN A 349 -32.22 -0.20 23.49
CA ASN A 349 -32.81 -0.54 22.21
C ASN A 349 -31.80 -1.05 21.18
N LYS A 350 -30.52 -1.13 21.53
CA LYS A 350 -29.41 -1.51 20.64
C LYS A 350 -29.40 -0.70 19.35
N ARG A 351 -29.53 0.62 19.49
CA ARG A 351 -29.53 1.58 18.38
C ARG A 351 -28.40 2.59 18.52
N ILE A 352 -27.90 3.06 17.39
CA ILE A 352 -26.95 4.17 17.32
C ILE A 352 -27.61 5.28 16.52
N ASN A 353 -27.93 6.38 17.21
CA ASN A 353 -28.39 7.59 16.56
C ASN A 353 -27.15 8.30 15.96
N VAL A 354 -27.24 8.74 14.71
CA VAL A 354 -26.14 9.43 14.05
C VAL A 354 -26.60 10.80 13.59
N LEU A 355 -25.96 11.84 14.10
CA LEU A 355 -26.19 13.22 13.73
C LEU A 355 -24.96 13.76 12.98
N PHE A 356 -25.14 14.15 11.72
CA PHE A 356 -24.10 14.82 10.95
C PHE A 356 -24.20 16.33 11.19
N VAL A 357 -23.17 16.90 11.80
CA VAL A 357 -23.09 18.34 12.05
C VAL A 357 -22.20 18.97 10.99
N VAL A 358 -22.78 19.87 10.21
CA VAL A 358 -22.09 20.63 9.16
C VAL A 358 -21.75 22.01 9.70
N GLU A 359 -20.47 22.33 9.73
CA GLU A 359 -19.93 23.58 10.26
C GLU A 359 -19.03 24.24 9.20
N GLU A 360 -18.92 25.57 9.24
CA GLU A 360 -17.93 26.29 8.45
C GLU A 360 -16.56 26.06 9.07
N GLY A 361 -15.62 25.49 8.29
CA GLY A 361 -14.26 25.23 8.75
C GLY A 361 -13.34 26.44 8.58
N PRO A 362 -12.08 26.34 9.03
CA PRO A 362 -11.08 27.39 8.82
C PRO A 362 -10.82 27.57 7.33
N ARG A 363 -10.67 28.84 6.90
CA ARG A 363 -10.36 29.18 5.51
C ARG A 363 -8.89 28.93 5.24
N VAL A 364 -8.59 27.80 4.63
CA VAL A 364 -7.24 27.41 4.22
C VAL A 364 -7.25 27.11 2.73
N TYR A 365 -6.29 27.64 2.00
CA TYR A 365 -6.19 27.50 0.55
C TYR A 365 -4.99 26.63 0.18
N VAL A 366 -5.11 25.90 -0.92
CA VAL A 366 -3.99 25.14 -1.52
C VAL A 366 -3.10 26.15 -2.26
N GLU A 367 -1.90 26.37 -1.78
CA GLU A 367 -0.95 27.24 -2.47
C GLU A 367 -0.39 26.57 -3.72
N ARG A 368 0.06 25.33 -3.57
CA ARG A 368 0.53 24.49 -4.68
C ARG A 368 0.43 23.00 -4.33
N ILE A 369 0.43 22.19 -5.36
CA ILE A 369 0.51 20.73 -5.26
C ILE A 369 1.91 20.33 -5.75
N GLU A 370 2.72 19.76 -4.86
CA GLU A 370 4.08 19.33 -5.16
C GLU A 370 4.12 17.80 -5.25
N VAL A 371 4.53 17.27 -6.41
CA VAL A 371 4.62 15.83 -6.63
C VAL A 371 6.07 15.40 -6.53
N ARG A 372 6.35 14.40 -5.71
CA ARG A 372 7.70 13.85 -5.48
C ARG A 372 7.71 12.34 -5.72
N GLY A 373 8.82 11.82 -6.23
CA GLY A 373 9.05 10.38 -6.40
C GLY A 373 8.52 9.77 -7.69
N ASN A 374 7.83 10.52 -8.53
CA ASN A 374 7.30 10.07 -9.82
C ASN A 374 8.40 10.01 -10.90
N THR A 375 9.17 8.95 -10.92
CA THR A 375 10.29 8.77 -11.87
C THR A 375 9.83 8.33 -13.26
N ARG A 376 8.71 7.62 -13.36
CA ARG A 376 8.12 7.07 -14.59
C ARG A 376 6.81 7.76 -14.95
N THR A 377 5.93 7.93 -13.97
CA THR A 377 4.60 8.51 -14.17
C THR A 377 4.69 10.02 -14.37
N ARG A 378 4.02 10.53 -15.41
CA ARG A 378 3.99 11.97 -15.70
C ARG A 378 3.24 12.72 -14.60
N ASP A 379 3.73 13.91 -14.23
CA ASP A 379 3.16 14.76 -13.17
C ASP A 379 1.66 15.05 -13.38
N TRP A 380 1.25 15.36 -14.61
CA TRP A 380 -0.14 15.64 -14.93
C TRP A 380 -1.08 14.43 -14.75
N VAL A 381 -0.56 13.19 -14.82
CA VAL A 381 -1.34 11.96 -14.53
C VAL A 381 -1.72 11.89 -13.07
N ILE A 382 -0.86 12.39 -12.18
CA ILE A 382 -1.11 12.46 -10.75
C ILE A 382 -2.05 13.61 -10.44
N ARG A 383 -1.79 14.80 -10.99
CA ARG A 383 -2.59 16.01 -10.75
C ARG A 383 -4.04 15.88 -11.19
N ARG A 384 -4.33 15.16 -12.29
CA ARG A 384 -5.70 14.97 -12.79
C ARG A 384 -6.61 14.16 -11.86
N GLU A 385 -6.03 13.45 -10.87
CA GLU A 385 -6.80 12.69 -9.88
C GLU A 385 -7.34 13.58 -8.75
N PHE A 386 -6.88 14.82 -8.65
CA PHE A 386 -7.38 15.79 -7.69
C PHE A 386 -8.62 16.50 -8.25
N ASP A 387 -9.63 16.64 -7.40
CA ASP A 387 -10.81 17.47 -7.68
C ASP A 387 -10.62 18.92 -7.19
N ILE A 388 -9.47 19.21 -6.54
CA ILE A 388 -9.05 20.53 -6.08
C ILE A 388 -7.73 20.90 -6.74
N GLY A 389 -7.60 22.17 -7.12
CA GLY A 389 -6.41 22.72 -7.75
C GLY A 389 -5.66 23.71 -6.86
N GLU A 390 -4.61 24.26 -7.41
CA GLU A 390 -3.84 25.34 -6.79
C GLU A 390 -4.69 26.62 -6.76
N GLY A 391 -4.77 27.27 -5.60
CA GLY A 391 -5.65 28.40 -5.34
C GLY A 391 -7.03 28.04 -4.77
N ASP A 392 -7.42 26.77 -4.84
CA ASP A 392 -8.71 26.32 -4.32
C ASP A 392 -8.71 26.20 -2.79
N ALA A 393 -9.91 26.14 -2.23
CA ALA A 393 -10.12 25.85 -0.82
C ALA A 393 -9.63 24.44 -0.47
N TYR A 394 -8.82 24.33 0.58
CA TYR A 394 -8.42 23.04 1.09
C TYR A 394 -9.58 22.29 1.72
N ASN A 395 -9.81 21.09 1.28
CA ASN A 395 -10.77 20.17 1.86
C ASN A 395 -10.14 18.78 2.01
N ARG A 396 -10.02 18.32 3.26
CA ARG A 396 -9.37 17.04 3.57
C ARG A 396 -10.06 15.85 2.89
N VAL A 397 -11.39 15.86 2.82
CA VAL A 397 -12.16 14.77 2.20
C VAL A 397 -11.81 14.64 0.71
N MET A 398 -11.64 15.77 0.01
CA MET A 398 -11.23 15.78 -1.39
C MET A 398 -9.79 15.27 -1.57
N VAL A 399 -8.90 15.61 -0.65
CA VAL A 399 -7.51 15.12 -0.66
C VAL A 399 -7.46 13.61 -0.39
N ASP A 400 -8.18 13.13 0.63
CA ASP A 400 -8.26 11.70 0.94
C ASP A 400 -8.88 10.91 -0.23
N ARG A 401 -9.83 11.51 -0.97
CA ARG A 401 -10.41 10.94 -2.19
C ARG A 401 -9.38 10.85 -3.31
N ALA A 402 -8.59 11.89 -3.52
CA ALA A 402 -7.51 11.91 -4.50
C ALA A 402 -6.45 10.84 -4.17
N GLU A 403 -6.08 10.69 -2.88
CA GLU A 403 -5.15 9.66 -2.43
C GLU A 403 -5.67 8.24 -2.72
N ARG A 404 -6.96 7.97 -2.42
CA ARG A 404 -7.58 6.68 -2.75
C ARG A 404 -7.57 6.41 -4.27
N ARG A 405 -7.87 7.43 -5.11
CA ARG A 405 -7.82 7.30 -6.57
C ARG A 405 -6.42 6.98 -7.06
N LEU A 406 -5.41 7.70 -6.58
CA LEU A 406 -4.00 7.45 -6.93
C LEU A 406 -3.56 6.03 -6.56
N ARG A 407 -3.94 5.54 -5.37
CA ARG A 407 -3.68 4.15 -4.98
C ARG A 407 -4.38 3.14 -5.90
N ASN A 408 -5.60 3.42 -6.30
CA ASN A 408 -6.40 2.53 -7.17
C ASN A 408 -5.89 2.48 -8.62
N LEU A 409 -5.08 3.44 -9.08
CA LEU A 409 -4.44 3.37 -10.39
C LEU A 409 -3.50 2.15 -10.51
N GLY A 410 -2.91 1.70 -9.39
CA GLY A 410 -1.97 0.60 -9.38
C GLY A 410 -0.62 0.92 -10.03
N TYR A 411 -0.27 2.21 -10.15
CA TYR A 411 1.02 2.67 -10.71
C TYR A 411 2.08 2.84 -9.64
N PHE A 412 1.66 2.92 -8.38
CA PHE A 412 2.50 3.26 -7.24
C PHE A 412 2.48 2.15 -6.20
N LYS A 413 3.63 1.85 -5.64
CA LYS A 413 3.81 0.96 -4.50
C LYS A 413 3.31 1.62 -3.22
N SER A 414 3.58 2.93 -3.08
CA SER A 414 3.09 3.75 -1.98
C SER A 414 2.63 5.11 -2.48
N VAL A 415 1.59 5.64 -1.86
CA VAL A 415 1.07 7.00 -2.07
C VAL A 415 0.80 7.59 -0.71
N LYS A 416 1.37 8.76 -0.44
CA LYS A 416 1.16 9.51 0.79
C LYS A 416 1.00 10.98 0.45
N ILE A 417 -0.08 11.59 0.94
CA ILE A 417 -0.31 13.03 0.79
C ILE A 417 -0.16 13.68 2.17
N THR A 418 0.71 14.67 2.25
CA THR A 418 0.96 15.43 3.48
C THR A 418 0.78 16.93 3.22
N ASN A 419 0.46 17.66 4.28
CA ASN A 419 0.30 19.09 4.24
C ASN A 419 1.53 19.76 4.85
N GLU A 420 2.20 20.62 4.10
CA GLU A 420 3.27 21.49 4.59
C GLU A 420 2.76 22.93 4.71
N PRO A 421 3.27 23.75 5.66
CA PRO A 421 2.94 25.16 5.75
C PRO A 421 3.30 25.90 4.45
N GLY A 422 2.39 26.74 3.97
CA GLY A 422 2.62 27.60 2.82
C GLY A 422 3.28 28.94 3.19
N SER A 423 3.24 29.88 2.25
CA SER A 423 3.82 31.23 2.41
C SER A 423 3.06 32.11 3.41
N ALA A 424 1.82 31.78 3.75
CA ALA A 424 0.96 32.48 4.70
C ALA A 424 0.22 31.50 5.62
N PRO A 425 -0.27 31.93 6.80
CA PRO A 425 -0.94 31.05 7.75
C PRO A 425 -2.23 30.42 7.24
N ASP A 426 -2.86 31.00 6.21
CA ASP A 426 -4.05 30.51 5.53
C ASP A 426 -3.74 29.70 4.28
N ARG A 427 -2.48 29.33 4.05
CA ARG A 427 -2.03 28.59 2.87
C ARG A 427 -1.27 27.33 3.24
N ILE A 428 -1.49 26.28 2.47
CA ILE A 428 -0.80 25.01 2.62
C ILE A 428 -0.27 24.52 1.26
N ILE A 429 0.81 23.76 1.33
CA ILE A 429 1.36 23.04 0.20
C ILE A 429 0.93 21.58 0.36
N LEU A 430 0.30 21.00 -0.66
CA LEU A 430 0.02 19.59 -0.71
C LEU A 430 1.21 18.87 -1.30
N VAL A 431 1.89 18.06 -0.49
CA VAL A 431 3.02 17.25 -0.95
C VAL A 431 2.52 15.83 -1.19
N VAL A 432 2.63 15.40 -2.43
CA VAL A 432 2.21 14.08 -2.93
C VAL A 432 3.46 13.23 -3.13
N ASP A 433 3.81 12.46 -2.12
CA ASP A 433 4.92 11.52 -2.18
C ASP A 433 4.44 10.19 -2.76
N VAL A 434 5.01 9.79 -3.90
CA VAL A 434 4.70 8.53 -4.57
C VAL A 434 5.97 7.72 -4.78
N GLU A 435 5.82 6.40 -4.81
CA GLU A 435 6.87 5.46 -5.20
C GLU A 435 6.37 4.65 -6.39
N ASP A 436 6.94 4.90 -7.58
CA ASP A 436 6.56 4.17 -8.79
C ASP A 436 6.83 2.67 -8.66
N GLN A 437 5.92 1.84 -9.21
CA GLN A 437 6.14 0.40 -9.34
C GLN A 437 6.09 -0.03 -10.82
N PRO A 438 6.63 -1.22 -11.15
CA PRO A 438 6.45 -1.79 -12.48
C PRO A 438 4.96 -1.99 -12.80
N THR A 439 4.50 -1.48 -13.93
CA THR A 439 3.10 -1.53 -14.39
C THR A 439 2.91 -2.44 -15.59
N GLY A 440 4.03 -3.01 -16.09
CA GLY A 440 4.03 -4.02 -17.14
C GLY A 440 3.54 -5.38 -16.64
N GLU A 441 2.71 -6.03 -17.44
CA GLU A 441 2.16 -7.35 -17.18
C GLU A 441 2.61 -8.30 -18.28
N PHE A 442 3.18 -9.41 -17.88
CA PHE A 442 3.45 -10.54 -18.75
C PHE A 442 2.72 -11.76 -18.19
N ALA A 443 1.83 -12.34 -18.97
CA ALA A 443 1.11 -13.53 -18.58
C ALA A 443 1.26 -14.62 -19.63
N VAL A 444 1.49 -15.84 -19.17
CA VAL A 444 1.41 -17.05 -19.96
C VAL A 444 0.39 -17.95 -19.29
N SER A 445 -0.64 -18.31 -20.00
CA SER A 445 -1.68 -19.21 -19.52
C SER A 445 -1.78 -20.42 -20.45
N GLY A 446 -2.16 -21.56 -19.88
CA GLY A 446 -2.42 -22.77 -20.64
C GLY A 446 -3.59 -23.52 -20.02
N GLY A 447 -4.42 -24.10 -20.85
CA GLY A 447 -5.59 -24.86 -20.43
C GLY A 447 -5.95 -25.94 -21.41
N TYR A 448 -6.83 -26.82 -20.97
CA TYR A 448 -7.44 -27.83 -21.81
C TYR A 448 -8.95 -27.71 -21.71
N SER A 449 -9.61 -27.56 -22.84
CA SER A 449 -11.04 -27.59 -23.02
C SER A 449 -11.44 -28.84 -23.79
N THR A 450 -12.54 -29.47 -23.42
CA THR A 450 -13.06 -30.64 -24.19
C THR A 450 -13.56 -30.25 -25.58
N SER A 451 -13.94 -28.96 -25.79
CA SER A 451 -14.37 -28.42 -27.08
C SER A 451 -13.19 -27.96 -27.94
N ASP A 452 -12.26 -27.18 -27.34
CA ASP A 452 -11.22 -26.49 -28.10
C ASP A 452 -9.85 -27.19 -28.05
N GLY A 453 -9.74 -28.28 -27.26
CA GLY A 453 -8.48 -28.99 -27.03
C GLY A 453 -7.54 -28.22 -26.13
N PHE A 454 -6.23 -28.36 -26.34
CA PHE A 454 -5.20 -27.62 -25.63
C PHE A 454 -5.12 -26.20 -26.17
N ILE A 455 -5.11 -25.21 -25.26
CA ILE A 455 -4.96 -23.78 -25.59
C ILE A 455 -3.84 -23.20 -24.73
N ALA A 456 -2.97 -22.42 -25.36
CA ALA A 456 -1.98 -21.58 -24.70
C ALA A 456 -2.22 -20.11 -25.12
N GLU A 457 -2.10 -19.21 -24.17
CA GLU A 457 -2.19 -17.76 -24.41
C GLU A 457 -0.97 -17.06 -23.82
N VAL A 458 -0.42 -16.14 -24.59
CA VAL A 458 0.62 -15.22 -24.16
C VAL A 458 0.08 -13.81 -24.26
N SER A 459 0.19 -13.03 -23.19
CA SER A 459 -0.22 -11.63 -23.21
C SER A 459 0.83 -10.72 -22.62
N LEU A 460 0.96 -9.54 -23.23
CA LEU A 460 1.77 -8.42 -22.80
C LEU A 460 0.85 -7.24 -22.56
N GLY A 461 0.89 -6.68 -21.38
CA GLY A 461 0.11 -5.50 -21.00
C GLY A 461 1.01 -4.44 -20.37
N GLU A 462 0.66 -3.18 -20.55
CA GLU A 462 1.27 -2.05 -19.85
C GLU A 462 0.16 -1.08 -19.42
N ARG A 463 -0.01 -0.91 -18.12
CA ARG A 463 -1.09 -0.06 -17.58
C ARG A 463 -0.75 1.43 -17.56
N ASN A 464 0.53 1.74 -17.60
CA ASN A 464 1.01 3.13 -17.57
C ASN A 464 1.96 3.39 -18.75
N PHE A 465 1.48 3.16 -19.96
CA PHE A 465 2.27 3.24 -21.17
C PHE A 465 2.92 4.63 -21.34
N LEU A 466 4.25 4.65 -21.44
CA LEU A 466 5.09 5.86 -21.49
C LEU A 466 4.87 6.82 -20.30
N GLY A 467 4.37 6.33 -19.17
CA GLY A 467 4.06 7.15 -17.99
C GLY A 467 2.84 8.05 -18.14
N ARG A 468 2.00 7.81 -19.16
CA ARG A 468 0.82 8.63 -19.50
C ARG A 468 -0.48 8.12 -18.90
N GLY A 469 -0.44 7.00 -18.16
CA GLY A 469 -1.63 6.36 -17.63
C GLY A 469 -2.50 5.73 -18.70
N GLN A 470 -1.95 5.46 -19.88
CA GLN A 470 -2.62 4.75 -20.98
C GLN A 470 -2.42 3.24 -20.80
N TYR A 471 -3.43 2.47 -21.16
CA TYR A 471 -3.36 1.02 -21.15
C TYR A 471 -3.18 0.45 -22.54
N VAL A 472 -2.18 -0.40 -22.72
CA VAL A 472 -1.93 -1.16 -23.96
C VAL A 472 -1.90 -2.64 -23.62
N LYS A 473 -2.60 -3.46 -24.37
CA LYS A 473 -2.52 -4.91 -24.26
C LYS A 473 -2.39 -5.54 -25.64
N ILE A 474 -1.49 -6.50 -25.76
CA ILE A 474 -1.34 -7.36 -26.92
C ILE A 474 -1.40 -8.80 -26.41
N SER A 475 -2.26 -9.62 -26.99
CA SER A 475 -2.32 -11.05 -26.66
C SER A 475 -2.38 -11.92 -27.92
N GLY A 476 -1.82 -13.11 -27.81
CA GLY A 476 -1.89 -14.16 -28.81
C GLY A 476 -2.30 -15.48 -28.16
N SER A 477 -3.31 -16.12 -28.71
CA SER A 477 -3.77 -17.44 -28.29
C SER A 477 -3.47 -18.46 -29.38
N PHE A 478 -2.95 -19.63 -28.97
CA PHE A 478 -2.61 -20.72 -29.85
C PHE A 478 -3.12 -22.01 -29.24
N GLY A 479 -3.90 -22.75 -29.99
CA GLY A 479 -4.48 -23.98 -29.53
C GLY A 479 -4.69 -24.99 -30.65
N GLN A 480 -5.16 -26.16 -30.28
CA GLN A 480 -5.42 -27.25 -31.22
C GLN A 480 -6.53 -26.88 -32.20
N ASN A 481 -7.58 -26.23 -31.73
CA ASN A 481 -8.78 -25.91 -32.52
C ASN A 481 -9.14 -24.41 -32.44
N ALA A 482 -8.30 -23.57 -31.82
CA ALA A 482 -8.54 -22.14 -31.72
C ALA A 482 -7.22 -21.37 -31.73
N GLN A 483 -7.15 -20.30 -32.48
CA GLN A 483 -6.04 -19.36 -32.48
C GLN A 483 -6.54 -17.94 -32.65
N GLY A 484 -5.75 -16.97 -32.18
CA GLY A 484 -6.14 -15.58 -32.29
C GLY A 484 -5.10 -14.60 -31.82
N ALA A 485 -5.28 -13.35 -32.20
CA ALA A 485 -4.49 -12.22 -31.75
C ALA A 485 -5.42 -11.05 -31.41
N GLU A 486 -5.07 -10.32 -30.37
CA GLU A 486 -5.85 -9.16 -29.93
C GLU A 486 -4.90 -8.01 -29.56
N PHE A 487 -5.25 -6.82 -30.00
CA PHE A 487 -4.64 -5.56 -29.58
C PHE A 487 -5.70 -4.66 -28.98
N SER A 488 -5.40 -4.08 -27.83
CA SER A 488 -6.29 -3.15 -27.12
C SER A 488 -5.50 -1.95 -26.64
N PHE A 489 -6.02 -0.76 -26.91
CA PHE A 489 -5.50 0.50 -26.39
C PHE A 489 -6.62 1.25 -25.66
N THR A 490 -6.33 1.85 -24.51
CA THR A 490 -7.28 2.68 -23.77
C THR A 490 -6.60 3.93 -23.22
N GLU A 491 -7.18 5.08 -23.55
CA GLU A 491 -6.90 6.38 -22.93
C GLU A 491 -7.97 6.65 -21.86
N PRO A 492 -7.64 6.64 -20.56
CA PRO A 492 -8.64 6.83 -19.49
C PRO A 492 -9.14 8.27 -19.33
N TYR A 493 -8.41 9.25 -19.89
CA TYR A 493 -8.75 10.68 -19.83
C TYR A 493 -8.72 11.30 -21.21
N PHE A 494 -9.64 10.88 -22.06
CA PHE A 494 -9.71 11.35 -23.44
C PHE A 494 -10.04 12.84 -23.50
N LEU A 495 -9.22 13.59 -24.24
CA LEU A 495 -9.30 15.06 -24.35
C LEU A 495 -9.22 15.80 -23.01
N GLY A 496 -8.60 15.21 -22.00
CA GLY A 496 -8.46 15.80 -20.66
C GLY A 496 -9.71 15.68 -19.77
N TYR A 497 -10.77 15.09 -20.28
CA TYR A 497 -11.98 14.80 -19.50
C TYR A 497 -11.89 13.38 -18.91
N ARG A 498 -12.63 13.14 -17.82
CA ARG A 498 -12.79 11.81 -17.22
C ARG A 498 -13.70 10.92 -18.07
N LEU A 499 -13.30 10.75 -19.31
CA LEU A 499 -13.94 9.96 -20.34
C LEU A 499 -12.91 8.98 -20.88
N SER A 500 -13.11 7.69 -20.69
CA SER A 500 -12.21 6.71 -21.30
C SER A 500 -12.55 6.50 -22.76
N ALA A 501 -11.53 6.46 -23.62
CA ALA A 501 -11.65 6.10 -25.02
C ALA A 501 -10.72 4.93 -25.34
N GLY A 502 -11.21 3.95 -26.08
CA GLY A 502 -10.42 2.77 -26.46
C GLY A 502 -10.65 2.33 -27.87
N ILE A 503 -9.64 1.65 -28.40
CA ILE A 503 -9.69 0.97 -29.70
C ILE A 503 -9.25 -0.48 -29.50
N ASP A 504 -9.94 -1.40 -30.14
CA ASP A 504 -9.65 -2.82 -30.12
C ASP A 504 -9.54 -3.35 -31.52
N PHE A 505 -8.55 -4.20 -31.77
CA PHE A 505 -8.43 -4.98 -33.01
C PHE A 505 -8.24 -6.44 -32.61
N TYR A 506 -8.93 -7.33 -33.31
CA TYR A 506 -8.84 -8.75 -33.03
C TYR A 506 -9.00 -9.60 -34.27
N TRP A 507 -8.30 -10.71 -34.25
CA TRP A 507 -8.47 -11.81 -35.18
C TRP A 507 -8.64 -13.10 -34.39
N LYS A 508 -9.65 -13.88 -34.75
CA LYS A 508 -9.97 -15.18 -34.11
C LYS A 508 -10.32 -16.20 -35.18
N GLU A 509 -9.70 -17.33 -35.06
CA GLU A 509 -9.99 -18.50 -35.89
C GLU A 509 -10.31 -19.67 -34.98
N THR A 510 -11.40 -20.40 -35.29
CA THR A 510 -11.79 -21.60 -34.56
C THR A 510 -12.06 -22.69 -35.59
N SER A 511 -11.38 -23.81 -35.46
CA SER A 511 -11.52 -24.97 -36.30
C SER A 511 -12.67 -25.86 -35.85
N ALA A 512 -13.19 -26.67 -36.77
CA ALA A 512 -14.21 -27.69 -36.47
C ALA A 512 -13.71 -28.67 -35.38
N THR A 513 -14.62 -29.07 -34.53
CA THR A 513 -14.38 -30.00 -33.43
C THR A 513 -15.40 -31.14 -33.48
N SER A 514 -15.30 -32.12 -32.56
CA SER A 514 -16.33 -33.16 -32.42
C SER A 514 -17.73 -32.62 -32.05
N TYR A 515 -17.81 -31.37 -31.56
CA TYR A 515 -19.04 -30.69 -31.13
C TYR A 515 -19.52 -29.61 -32.12
N THR A 516 -18.60 -29.06 -32.91
CA THR A 516 -18.86 -28.01 -33.91
C THR A 516 -18.34 -28.45 -35.27
N SER A 517 -19.22 -28.66 -36.21
CA SER A 517 -18.86 -29.19 -37.54
C SER A 517 -18.35 -28.13 -38.54
N TYR A 518 -18.06 -26.90 -38.08
CA TYR A 518 -17.67 -25.79 -38.93
C TYR A 518 -16.48 -25.00 -38.38
N ASN A 519 -15.75 -24.39 -39.30
CA ASN A 519 -14.68 -23.46 -38.97
C ASN A 519 -15.21 -22.02 -38.99
N THR A 520 -14.68 -21.16 -38.11
CA THR A 520 -15.00 -19.73 -38.14
C THR A 520 -13.73 -18.91 -38.17
N ASN A 521 -13.73 -17.88 -39.03
CA ASN A 521 -12.71 -16.85 -39.04
C ASN A 521 -13.36 -15.49 -38.79
N THR A 522 -12.85 -14.72 -37.83
CA THR A 522 -13.38 -13.41 -37.46
C THR A 522 -12.24 -12.42 -37.38
N LEU A 523 -12.31 -11.38 -38.21
CA LEU A 523 -11.40 -10.24 -38.16
C LEU A 523 -12.21 -8.99 -37.89
N GLY A 524 -11.83 -8.24 -36.85
CA GLY A 524 -12.62 -7.06 -36.47
C GLY A 524 -11.86 -6.03 -35.64
N GLY A 525 -12.56 -4.94 -35.43
CA GLY A 525 -12.12 -3.89 -34.56
C GLY A 525 -13.29 -3.07 -34.03
N GLY A 526 -13.01 -2.28 -33.01
CA GLY A 526 -14.05 -1.47 -32.39
C GLY A 526 -13.51 -0.24 -31.69
N PHE A 527 -14.44 0.67 -31.43
CA PHE A 527 -14.22 1.83 -30.57
C PHE A 527 -15.11 1.73 -29.35
N ARG A 528 -14.60 2.17 -28.22
CA ARG A 528 -15.36 2.20 -26.97
C ARG A 528 -15.11 3.51 -26.23
N PHE A 529 -16.18 4.02 -25.62
CA PHE A 529 -16.15 5.20 -24.77
C PHE A 529 -16.82 4.86 -23.44
N GLY A 530 -16.13 5.13 -22.33
CA GLY A 530 -16.68 4.90 -20.99
C GLY A 530 -16.89 6.22 -20.27
N LEU A 531 -18.15 6.45 -19.86
CA LEU A 531 -18.58 7.65 -19.13
C LEU A 531 -18.98 7.24 -17.71
N PRO A 532 -18.20 7.57 -16.68
CA PRO A 532 -18.64 7.42 -15.32
C PRO A 532 -19.72 8.49 -15.03
N ILE A 533 -20.97 8.06 -14.83
CA ILE A 533 -22.08 8.94 -14.47
C ILE A 533 -22.03 9.27 -12.98
N THR A 534 -21.82 8.24 -12.16
CA THR A 534 -21.53 8.32 -10.72
C THR A 534 -20.36 7.40 -10.38
N ASP A 535 -19.95 7.37 -9.11
CA ASP A 535 -18.91 6.42 -8.66
C ASP A 535 -19.36 4.95 -8.80
N GLU A 536 -20.68 4.70 -8.87
CA GLU A 536 -21.30 3.37 -8.96
C GLU A 536 -21.87 3.06 -10.34
N ILE A 537 -22.22 4.09 -11.15
CA ILE A 537 -22.89 3.93 -12.45
C ILE A 537 -21.95 4.35 -13.57
N THR A 538 -21.73 3.45 -14.50
CA THR A 538 -20.94 3.70 -15.71
C THR A 538 -21.76 3.39 -16.96
N LEU A 539 -21.75 4.30 -17.93
CA LEU A 539 -22.28 4.09 -19.29
C LEU A 539 -21.09 3.89 -20.22
N ALA A 540 -21.02 2.74 -20.88
CA ALA A 540 -20.04 2.49 -21.92
C ALA A 540 -20.75 2.41 -23.29
N LEU A 541 -20.30 3.23 -24.24
CA LEU A 541 -20.73 3.18 -25.64
C LEU A 541 -19.67 2.43 -26.44
N ARG A 542 -20.10 1.64 -27.42
CA ARG A 542 -19.17 0.90 -28.27
C ARG A 542 -19.72 0.83 -29.70
N TYR A 543 -18.78 0.77 -30.61
CA TYR A 543 -19.04 0.45 -32.00
C TYR A 543 -18.08 -0.66 -32.43
N ASN A 544 -18.58 -1.72 -33.01
CA ASN A 544 -17.82 -2.86 -33.51
C ASN A 544 -18.09 -3.07 -35.00
N LEU A 545 -17.03 -3.22 -35.75
CA LEU A 545 -17.04 -3.61 -37.15
C LEU A 545 -16.20 -4.87 -37.28
N TYR A 546 -16.80 -5.96 -37.72
CA TYR A 546 -16.07 -7.19 -37.94
C TYR A 546 -16.63 -7.97 -39.15
N GLN A 547 -15.71 -8.64 -39.81
CA GLN A 547 -16.01 -9.64 -40.84
C GLN A 547 -15.97 -11.01 -40.18
N ARG A 548 -16.99 -11.81 -40.44
CA ARG A 548 -17.07 -13.21 -40.00
C ARG A 548 -17.29 -14.10 -41.22
N GLU A 549 -16.52 -15.17 -41.30
CA GLU A 549 -16.65 -16.21 -42.31
C GLU A 549 -16.85 -17.56 -41.60
N ILE A 550 -17.82 -18.33 -42.08
CA ILE A 550 -18.10 -19.68 -41.61
C ILE A 550 -17.81 -20.61 -42.77
N ASN A 551 -16.98 -21.64 -42.53
CA ASN A 551 -16.57 -22.58 -43.57
C ASN A 551 -16.87 -24.02 -43.13
N LEU A 552 -17.29 -24.83 -44.08
CA LEU A 552 -17.49 -26.27 -43.97
C LEU A 552 -16.57 -26.97 -44.96
N ASP A 553 -15.90 -28.05 -44.53
CA ASP A 553 -14.99 -28.80 -45.41
C ASP A 553 -15.70 -29.36 -46.64
N CYS A 554 -16.98 -29.75 -46.53
CA CYS A 554 -17.81 -30.22 -47.62
C CYS A 554 -18.14 -29.14 -48.69
N ALA A 555 -18.13 -27.84 -48.34
CA ALA A 555 -18.44 -26.73 -49.21
C ALA A 555 -17.34 -26.46 -50.26
N VAL A 556 -16.13 -26.94 -50.03
CA VAL A 556 -14.99 -26.80 -50.95
C VAL A 556 -15.24 -27.50 -52.30
N TRP A 557 -16.11 -28.48 -52.33
CA TRP A 557 -16.37 -29.33 -53.51
C TRP A 557 -17.58 -28.92 -54.34
N GLY A 558 -18.28 -27.82 -54.02
CA GLY A 558 -19.42 -27.34 -54.78
C GLY A 558 -20.44 -26.54 -53.99
N ASP A 559 -21.68 -26.51 -54.46
CA ASP A 559 -22.77 -25.80 -53.78
C ASP A 559 -23.00 -26.35 -52.37
N PRO A 560 -22.87 -25.53 -51.31
CA PRO A 560 -23.00 -25.97 -49.90
C PRO A 560 -24.34 -26.66 -49.63
N PHE A 561 -25.41 -26.27 -50.29
CA PHE A 561 -26.73 -26.89 -50.09
C PHE A 561 -26.81 -28.33 -50.62
N LEU A 562 -25.97 -28.66 -51.58
CA LEU A 562 -25.92 -30.01 -52.16
C LEU A 562 -24.84 -30.87 -51.48
N THR A 563 -23.65 -30.30 -51.30
CA THR A 563 -22.48 -31.03 -50.82
C THR A 563 -22.47 -31.22 -49.30
N CYS A 564 -23.08 -30.33 -48.53
CA CYS A 564 -23.10 -30.34 -47.07
C CYS A 564 -24.44 -30.79 -46.46
N ALA A 565 -25.38 -31.25 -47.28
CA ALA A 565 -26.68 -31.76 -46.82
C ALA A 565 -26.47 -32.88 -45.81
N GLY A 566 -27.00 -32.69 -44.57
CA GLY A 566 -26.89 -33.67 -43.49
C GLY A 566 -25.61 -33.61 -42.65
N THR A 567 -24.62 -32.75 -43.02
CA THR A 567 -23.39 -32.60 -42.21
C THR A 567 -23.47 -31.44 -41.19
N ALA A 568 -24.31 -30.43 -41.47
CA ALA A 568 -24.55 -29.30 -40.59
C ALA A 568 -26.04 -28.89 -40.63
N SER A 569 -26.45 -28.06 -39.66
CA SER A 569 -27.78 -27.49 -39.64
C SER A 569 -28.00 -26.54 -40.85
N TRP A 570 -29.26 -26.40 -41.31
CA TRP A 570 -29.61 -25.54 -42.41
C TRP A 570 -29.10 -24.11 -42.27
N ALA A 571 -29.21 -23.54 -41.06
CA ALA A 571 -28.73 -22.19 -40.76
C ALA A 571 -27.20 -22.03 -40.93
N ILE A 572 -26.41 -23.07 -40.67
CA ILE A 572 -24.96 -23.06 -40.90
C ILE A 572 -24.66 -23.16 -42.38
N ILE A 573 -25.37 -24.04 -43.11
CA ILE A 573 -25.23 -24.18 -44.57
C ILE A 573 -25.57 -22.86 -45.28
N GLU A 574 -26.62 -22.19 -44.85
CA GLU A 574 -27.00 -20.87 -45.35
C GLU A 574 -25.93 -19.81 -45.09
N ALA A 575 -25.36 -19.80 -43.86
CA ALA A 575 -24.26 -18.90 -43.50
C ALA A 575 -23.00 -19.17 -44.35
N VAL A 576 -22.68 -20.43 -44.66
CA VAL A 576 -21.57 -20.81 -45.55
C VAL A 576 -21.84 -20.33 -46.97
N ALA A 577 -23.07 -20.48 -47.46
CA ALA A 577 -23.47 -20.03 -48.79
C ALA A 577 -23.43 -18.50 -48.95
N GLN A 578 -23.64 -17.76 -47.84
CA GLN A 578 -23.48 -16.30 -47.80
C GLN A 578 -22.02 -15.86 -47.86
N GLY A 579 -21.09 -16.74 -47.48
CA GLY A 579 -19.67 -16.42 -47.42
C GLY A 579 -19.31 -15.47 -46.28
N ALA A 580 -18.27 -14.66 -46.48
CA ALA A 580 -17.83 -13.70 -45.51
C ALA A 580 -18.84 -12.56 -45.33
N THR A 581 -19.35 -12.39 -44.11
CA THR A 581 -20.35 -11.36 -43.76
C THR A 581 -19.75 -10.26 -42.90
N ILE A 582 -20.12 -9.02 -43.18
CA ILE A 582 -19.71 -7.86 -42.40
C ILE A 582 -20.81 -7.52 -41.41
N THR A 583 -20.43 -7.46 -40.11
CA THR A 583 -21.30 -6.99 -39.04
C THR A 583 -20.84 -5.62 -38.58
N SER A 584 -21.73 -4.63 -38.66
CA SER A 584 -21.55 -3.27 -38.17
C SER A 584 -22.57 -3.04 -37.04
N ALA A 585 -22.09 -2.91 -35.82
CA ALA A 585 -22.93 -2.85 -34.64
C ALA A 585 -22.53 -1.70 -33.69
N ALA A 586 -23.51 -0.89 -33.32
CA ALA A 586 -23.37 0.03 -32.19
C ALA A 586 -24.07 -0.53 -30.96
N GLY A 587 -23.53 -0.26 -29.79
CA GLY A 587 -24.11 -0.75 -28.56
C GLY A 587 -23.78 0.09 -27.38
N TYR A 588 -24.47 -0.18 -26.27
CA TYR A 588 -24.17 0.40 -24.97
C TYR A 588 -24.13 -0.67 -23.87
N THR A 589 -23.44 -0.34 -22.80
CA THR A 589 -23.46 -1.09 -21.56
C THR A 589 -23.73 -0.10 -20.44
N LEU A 590 -24.80 -0.30 -19.70
CA LEU A 590 -25.08 0.40 -18.46
C LEU A 590 -24.74 -0.53 -17.30
N SER A 591 -23.78 -0.17 -16.49
CA SER A 591 -23.36 -0.96 -15.34
C SER A 591 -23.56 -0.18 -14.03
N PHE A 592 -24.09 -0.89 -13.04
CA PHE A 592 -24.15 -0.46 -11.65
C PHE A 592 -23.24 -1.36 -10.82
N ASN A 593 -22.27 -0.77 -10.12
CA ASN A 593 -21.33 -1.50 -9.29
C ASN A 593 -21.36 -0.93 -7.86
N GLY A 594 -22.14 -1.57 -7.00
CA GLY A 594 -22.23 -1.29 -5.57
C GLY A 594 -21.52 -2.34 -4.71
N LEU A 595 -20.56 -3.09 -5.29
CA LEU A 595 -19.77 -4.08 -4.58
C LEU A 595 -18.76 -3.42 -3.63
N ASP A 596 -18.52 -4.05 -2.50
CA ASP A 596 -17.52 -3.61 -1.51
C ASP A 596 -16.07 -3.81 -2.00
N SER A 597 -15.83 -4.76 -2.89
CA SER A 597 -14.54 -5.02 -3.52
C SER A 597 -14.74 -5.55 -4.94
N ASN A 598 -13.93 -5.07 -5.89
CA ASN A 598 -13.94 -5.57 -7.26
C ASN A 598 -13.17 -6.89 -7.42
N ILE A 599 -12.26 -7.19 -6.49
CA ILE A 599 -11.40 -8.38 -6.56
C ILE A 599 -12.04 -9.55 -5.78
N ASN A 600 -12.43 -9.28 -4.52
CA ASN A 600 -13.05 -10.27 -3.64
C ASN A 600 -14.33 -9.68 -3.04
N PRO A 601 -15.45 -9.63 -3.78
CA PRO A 601 -16.69 -9.06 -3.28
C PRO A 601 -17.27 -9.94 -2.17
N THR A 602 -17.61 -9.32 -1.04
CA THR A 602 -18.28 -10.00 0.08
C THR A 602 -19.71 -9.48 0.31
N SER A 603 -20.03 -8.30 -0.22
CA SER A 603 -21.35 -7.69 -0.13
C SER A 603 -21.58 -6.68 -1.25
N GLY A 604 -22.83 -6.37 -1.53
CA GLY A 604 -23.23 -5.39 -2.53
C GLY A 604 -24.00 -6.01 -3.69
N LEU A 605 -24.26 -5.20 -4.70
CA LEU A 605 -24.97 -5.59 -5.92
C LEU A 605 -24.15 -5.10 -7.13
N TYR A 606 -23.96 -5.97 -8.09
CA TYR A 606 -23.53 -5.62 -9.43
C TYR A 606 -24.67 -5.92 -10.41
N ALA A 607 -24.98 -4.97 -11.28
CA ALA A 607 -25.96 -5.15 -12.35
C ALA A 607 -25.43 -4.55 -13.63
N GLU A 608 -25.56 -5.27 -14.74
CA GLU A 608 -25.14 -4.84 -16.07
C GLU A 608 -26.24 -5.11 -17.07
N LEU A 609 -26.57 -4.10 -17.88
CA LEU A 609 -27.41 -4.21 -19.06
C LEU A 609 -26.61 -3.83 -20.29
N LYS A 610 -26.50 -4.76 -21.24
CA LYS A 610 -25.77 -4.59 -22.48
C LYS A 610 -26.72 -4.79 -23.66
N GLN A 611 -26.72 -3.84 -24.60
CA GLN A 611 -27.44 -3.97 -25.87
C GLN A 611 -26.51 -3.65 -27.03
N ASP A 612 -26.62 -4.44 -28.09
CA ASP A 612 -25.95 -4.28 -29.38
C ASP A 612 -27.01 -4.25 -30.48
N PHE A 613 -26.92 -3.27 -31.36
CA PHE A 613 -27.78 -3.06 -32.53
C PHE A 613 -26.91 -3.19 -33.77
N ALA A 614 -27.04 -4.29 -34.49
CA ALA A 614 -26.37 -4.52 -35.77
C ALA A 614 -27.30 -4.12 -36.92
N GLY A 615 -26.69 -3.65 -38.00
CA GLY A 615 -27.42 -3.19 -39.18
C GLY A 615 -27.10 -1.77 -39.62
N LEU A 616 -26.03 -1.19 -39.05
CA LEU A 616 -25.57 0.15 -39.42
C LEU A 616 -24.62 0.11 -40.63
N GLY A 617 -25.09 -0.44 -41.77
CA GLY A 617 -24.26 -0.64 -42.97
C GLY A 617 -23.41 -1.91 -42.86
N GLY A 618 -24.00 -3.06 -42.96
CA GLY A 618 -23.39 -4.39 -42.93
C GLY A 618 -24.39 -5.40 -43.48
N ASP A 619 -23.99 -6.65 -43.52
CA ASP A 619 -24.79 -7.73 -44.11
C ASP A 619 -25.77 -8.34 -43.10
N VAL A 620 -25.58 -8.05 -41.82
CA VAL A 620 -26.28 -8.72 -40.70
C VAL A 620 -27.06 -7.72 -39.87
N ASN A 621 -28.33 -8.03 -39.59
CA ASN A 621 -29.23 -7.22 -38.78
C ASN A 621 -29.71 -8.01 -37.54
N PHE A 622 -29.41 -7.53 -36.34
CA PHE A 622 -29.94 -8.11 -35.11
C PHE A 622 -29.91 -7.11 -33.96
N ILE A 623 -30.67 -7.41 -32.93
CA ILE A 623 -30.58 -6.78 -31.63
C ILE A 623 -30.17 -7.87 -30.61
N ARG A 624 -29.10 -7.64 -29.90
CA ARG A 624 -28.65 -8.51 -28.80
C ARG A 624 -28.82 -7.79 -27.47
N THR A 625 -29.53 -8.39 -26.56
CA THR A 625 -29.66 -7.91 -25.18
C THR A 625 -29.08 -8.94 -24.22
N SER A 626 -28.22 -8.49 -23.32
CA SER A 626 -27.66 -9.28 -22.23
C SER A 626 -27.86 -8.56 -20.91
N ALA A 627 -28.25 -9.27 -19.87
CA ALA A 627 -28.34 -8.77 -18.51
C ALA A 627 -27.54 -9.70 -17.58
N ASP A 628 -26.72 -9.12 -16.73
CA ASP A 628 -25.96 -9.83 -15.70
C ASP A 628 -26.26 -9.17 -14.33
N VAL A 629 -26.61 -9.96 -13.34
CA VAL A 629 -26.86 -9.51 -11.96
C VAL A 629 -26.13 -10.43 -11.01
N ARG A 630 -25.31 -9.84 -10.17
CA ARG A 630 -24.54 -10.58 -9.17
C ARG A 630 -24.74 -9.97 -7.78
#